data_59531701b4686d40cbd3bbded76c5780
#
_entry.id   59531701b4686d40cbd3bbded76c5780
#
_cell.length_a   1.000
_cell.length_b   1.000
_cell.length_c   1.000
_cell.angle_alpha   90.00
_cell.angle_beta   90.00
_cell.angle_gamma   90.00
#
_symmetry.space_group_name_H-M   'P 1'
#
loop_
_entity.id
_entity.type
_entity.pdbx_description
1 polymer ?
#
loop_
_entity_poly.entity_id
_entity_poly.type
_entity_poly.pdbx_seq_one_letter_code
_entity_poly.pdbx_strand_id
1 'polypeptide(L)'
;MLREIADRTGISRMAVSLALRGKSGVSETTRKNVLKVAQELGYEPDPEVARLLSHIRVKKSVDTKACLALLTSGATHQSWKRYLTERKYVEGAHARAKEYGYYVEQFWMNEPGMTLSRLGNIIWSRGIEGVIIAPLQSKLSGKVSRSVRLDFNLFSAVEISETVEWPDLNRAVHDQYTSMLKALDELSALNYKTIGLVLEEALDLRVNGKWTAAYLRYRNQWGAKRLPPPLILPFPKQPAFNRWFDHYRPDAIISVDRLGLRFLIKRGLNIPGEVGYASLDVDGDAEDYPDVSGIDQNSDIVGAAAVDMLVAAINRGQRGIPVHALRTEVEGSWRQGKSTVKKPNTVS
;
A
#
# COMPACT_ATOMS: atom_id res chain seq x y z
N MET A 1 0.08 40.51 -8.94
CA MET A 1 0.80 39.50 -9.73
C MET A 1 -0.11 38.65 -10.65
N LEU A 2 -1.11 37.85 -10.20
CA LEU A 2 -2.04 37.14 -11.11
C LEU A 2 -2.82 38.04 -12.08
N ARG A 3 -3.20 39.25 -11.65
CA ARG A 3 -3.85 40.25 -12.50
C ARG A 3 -2.88 40.77 -13.57
N GLU A 4 -1.65 41.00 -13.21
CA GLU A 4 -0.62 41.49 -14.12
C GLU A 4 -0.23 40.45 -15.19
N ILE A 5 -0.17 39.17 -14.81
CA ILE A 5 0.00 38.04 -15.77
C ILE A 5 -1.22 38.00 -16.72
N ALA A 6 -2.44 38.14 -16.20
CA ALA A 6 -3.67 38.19 -16.99
C ALA A 6 -3.67 39.33 -18.00
N ASP A 7 -3.29 40.51 -17.54
CA ASP A 7 -3.20 41.72 -18.38
C ASP A 7 -2.15 41.59 -19.50
N ARG A 8 -0.97 40.97 -19.20
CA ARG A 8 0.08 40.73 -20.19
C ARG A 8 -0.22 39.61 -21.18
N THR A 9 -0.97 38.60 -20.75
CA THR A 9 -1.29 37.44 -21.59
C THR A 9 -2.62 37.60 -22.33
N GLY A 10 -3.42 38.61 -22.01
CA GLY A 10 -4.73 38.90 -22.63
C GLY A 10 -5.82 37.87 -22.29
N ILE A 11 -5.67 37.14 -21.19
CA ILE A 11 -6.63 36.10 -20.77
C ILE A 11 -7.18 36.39 -19.35
N SER A 12 -8.30 35.75 -19.00
CA SER A 12 -8.90 35.95 -17.69
C SER A 12 -8.00 35.48 -16.55
N ARG A 13 -8.08 36.09 -15.37
CA ARG A 13 -7.39 35.67 -14.14
C ARG A 13 -7.65 34.21 -13.80
N MET A 14 -8.84 33.70 -14.13
CA MET A 14 -9.20 32.29 -13.96
C MET A 14 -8.41 31.39 -14.89
N ALA A 15 -8.26 31.79 -16.17
CA ALA A 15 -7.47 31.06 -17.15
C ALA A 15 -5.96 31.07 -16.78
N VAL A 16 -5.41 32.19 -16.30
CA VAL A 16 -4.06 32.28 -15.74
C VAL A 16 -3.88 31.30 -14.58
N SER A 17 -4.81 31.27 -13.64
CA SER A 17 -4.78 30.36 -12.49
C SER A 17 -4.85 28.88 -12.88
N LEU A 18 -5.61 28.55 -13.93
CA LEU A 18 -5.68 27.19 -14.49
C LEU A 18 -4.36 26.82 -15.18
N ALA A 19 -3.79 27.75 -15.96
CA ALA A 19 -2.53 27.53 -16.67
C ALA A 19 -1.36 27.30 -15.69
N LEU A 20 -1.22 28.15 -14.67
CA LEU A 20 -0.17 28.06 -13.64
C LEU A 20 -0.27 26.77 -12.81
N ARG A 21 -1.47 26.23 -12.63
CA ARG A 21 -1.73 24.98 -11.89
C ARG A 21 -1.77 23.73 -12.78
N GLY A 22 -1.47 23.86 -14.07
CA GLY A 22 -1.50 22.74 -14.99
C GLY A 22 -2.89 22.12 -15.24
N LYS A 23 -3.99 22.83 -14.87
CA LYS A 23 -5.36 22.32 -15.01
C LYS A 23 -5.85 22.37 -16.46
N SER A 24 -6.79 21.48 -16.81
CA SER A 24 -7.51 21.49 -18.09
C SER A 24 -8.35 22.77 -18.23
N GLY A 25 -8.65 23.15 -19.49
CA GLY A 25 -9.42 24.37 -19.81
C GLY A 25 -8.58 25.51 -20.40
N VAL A 26 -7.30 25.28 -20.64
CA VAL A 26 -6.38 26.19 -21.36
C VAL A 26 -5.56 25.40 -22.36
N SER A 27 -5.38 25.94 -23.57
CA SER A 27 -4.54 25.29 -24.58
C SER A 27 -3.08 25.22 -24.14
N GLU A 28 -2.32 24.26 -24.66
CA GLU A 28 -0.89 24.09 -24.34
C GLU A 28 -0.07 25.33 -24.75
N THR A 29 -0.45 25.96 -25.84
CA THR A 29 0.18 27.22 -26.30
C THR A 29 -0.06 28.35 -25.31
N THR A 30 -1.30 28.50 -24.84
CA THR A 30 -1.67 29.49 -23.82
C THR A 30 -0.94 29.23 -22.50
N ARG A 31 -0.84 27.95 -22.10
CA ARG A 31 -0.11 27.56 -20.88
C ARG A 31 1.36 27.94 -20.93
N LYS A 32 2.04 27.65 -22.04
CA LYS A 32 3.45 28.01 -22.25
C LYS A 32 3.66 29.53 -22.17
N ASN A 33 2.75 30.30 -22.78
CA ASN A 33 2.83 31.75 -22.72
C ASN A 33 2.64 32.30 -21.30
N VAL A 34 1.67 31.77 -20.55
CA VAL A 34 1.43 32.16 -19.14
C VAL A 34 2.63 31.83 -18.26
N LEU A 35 3.22 30.64 -18.41
CA LEU A 35 4.40 30.23 -17.64
C LEU A 35 5.63 31.11 -17.94
N LYS A 36 5.83 31.50 -19.22
CA LYS A 36 6.89 32.41 -19.61
C LYS A 36 6.72 33.79 -18.96
N VAL A 37 5.51 34.38 -19.06
CA VAL A 37 5.22 35.68 -18.45
C VAL A 37 5.32 35.63 -16.93
N ALA A 38 4.88 34.52 -16.31
CA ALA A 38 4.99 34.33 -14.86
C ALA A 38 6.46 34.31 -14.42
N GLN A 39 7.33 33.62 -15.17
CA GLN A 39 8.76 33.56 -14.90
C GLN A 39 9.43 34.94 -15.09
N GLU A 40 9.06 35.71 -16.14
CA GLU A 40 9.55 37.06 -16.38
C GLU A 40 9.16 38.03 -15.25
N LEU A 41 8.01 37.81 -14.61
CA LEU A 41 7.52 38.61 -13.49
C LEU A 41 7.99 38.11 -12.10
N GLY A 42 8.83 37.06 -12.07
CA GLY A 42 9.31 36.47 -10.81
C GLY A 42 8.19 35.87 -9.96
N TYR A 43 7.14 35.33 -10.60
CA TYR A 43 6.04 34.69 -9.87
C TYR A 43 6.47 33.37 -9.26
N GLU A 44 6.51 33.30 -7.94
CA GLU A 44 6.64 32.05 -7.19
C GLU A 44 5.28 31.64 -6.60
N PRO A 45 4.89 30.36 -6.72
CA PRO A 45 3.67 29.86 -6.07
C PRO A 45 3.77 30.04 -4.55
N ASP A 46 2.84 30.76 -3.96
CA ASP A 46 2.79 30.96 -2.51
C ASP A 46 2.24 29.69 -1.83
N PRO A 47 3.03 28.99 -1.00
CA PRO A 47 2.60 27.80 -0.27
C PRO A 47 1.44 28.06 0.69
N GLU A 48 1.34 29.29 1.25
CA GLU A 48 0.22 29.67 2.14
C GLU A 48 -1.10 29.79 1.38
N VAL A 49 -1.06 30.35 0.17
CA VAL A 49 -2.23 30.41 -0.70
C VAL A 49 -2.69 28.99 -1.09
N ALA A 50 -1.77 28.09 -1.37
CA ALA A 50 -2.10 26.68 -1.65
C ALA A 50 -2.77 26.01 -0.43
N ARG A 51 -2.26 26.26 0.79
CA ARG A 51 -2.83 25.78 2.05
C ARG A 51 -4.22 26.39 2.31
N LEU A 52 -4.38 27.68 2.14
CA LEU A 52 -5.66 28.37 2.29
C LEU A 52 -6.72 27.85 1.31
N LEU A 53 -6.36 27.60 0.07
CA LEU A 53 -7.26 27.01 -0.93
C LEU A 53 -7.67 25.58 -0.58
N SER A 54 -6.79 24.79 0.06
CA SER A 54 -7.16 23.47 0.57
C SER A 54 -8.17 23.59 1.73
N HIS A 55 -7.95 24.52 2.65
CA HIS A 55 -8.89 24.81 3.75
C HIS A 55 -10.24 25.35 3.28
N ILE A 56 -10.27 26.15 2.22
CA ILE A 56 -11.54 26.66 1.62
C ILE A 56 -12.36 25.51 1.03
N ARG A 57 -11.73 24.48 0.44
CA ARG A 57 -12.42 23.27 -0.01
C ARG A 57 -13.09 22.53 1.14
N VAL A 58 -12.42 22.42 2.29
CA VAL A 58 -12.98 21.79 3.50
C VAL A 58 -14.18 22.56 4.03
N LYS A 59 -14.19 23.90 3.92
CA LYS A 59 -15.25 24.77 4.45
C LYS A 59 -16.44 25.03 3.49
N LYS A 60 -16.28 24.76 2.19
CA LYS A 60 -17.40 24.81 1.25
C LYS A 60 -18.30 23.59 1.42
N SER A 61 -19.16 23.64 2.42
CA SER A 61 -20.36 22.82 2.49
C SER A 61 -21.36 23.36 1.48
N VAL A 62 -21.37 22.86 0.27
CA VAL A 62 -22.56 22.87 -0.60
C VAL A 62 -22.33 21.84 -1.71
N ASP A 63 -23.14 20.81 -1.73
CA ASP A 63 -23.63 19.88 -2.77
C ASP A 63 -22.70 19.27 -3.84
N THR A 64 -21.44 19.63 -3.95
CA THR A 64 -20.46 18.93 -4.80
C THR A 64 -19.14 18.71 -4.05
N LYS A 65 -19.13 17.74 -3.12
CA LYS A 65 -17.86 17.26 -2.56
C LYS A 65 -17.04 16.68 -3.70
N ALA A 66 -15.78 17.11 -3.82
CA ALA A 66 -14.86 16.49 -4.76
C ALA A 66 -14.69 14.99 -4.43
N CYS A 67 -14.70 14.14 -5.45
CA CYS A 67 -14.65 12.68 -5.31
C CYS A 67 -13.30 12.12 -5.73
N LEU A 68 -12.83 11.10 -5.01
CA LEU A 68 -11.74 10.21 -5.43
C LEU A 68 -12.33 8.83 -5.73
N ALA A 69 -11.87 8.20 -6.80
CA ALA A 69 -12.25 6.83 -7.13
C ALA A 69 -11.33 5.83 -6.42
N LEU A 70 -11.89 4.87 -5.70
CA LEU A 70 -11.20 3.70 -5.17
C LEU A 70 -11.52 2.50 -6.03
N LEU A 71 -10.54 2.01 -6.79
CA LEU A 71 -10.68 0.83 -7.63
C LEU A 71 -10.38 -0.41 -6.80
N THR A 72 -11.34 -1.32 -6.72
CA THR A 72 -11.21 -2.61 -6.03
C THR A 72 -11.32 -3.76 -7.00
N SER A 73 -10.71 -4.90 -6.67
CA SER A 73 -10.75 -6.13 -7.45
C SER A 73 -11.30 -7.30 -6.65
N GLY A 74 -11.32 -8.49 -7.26
CA GLY A 74 -11.75 -9.73 -6.62
C GLY A 74 -13.07 -10.27 -7.18
N ALA A 75 -13.53 -11.37 -6.60
CA ALA A 75 -14.71 -12.11 -7.10
C ALA A 75 -16.03 -11.35 -6.87
N THR A 76 -16.09 -10.49 -5.87
CA THR A 76 -17.24 -9.64 -5.55
C THR A 76 -16.80 -8.22 -5.25
N HIS A 77 -17.71 -7.27 -5.30
CA HIS A 77 -17.42 -5.88 -4.94
C HIS A 77 -17.01 -5.69 -3.46
N GLN A 78 -17.22 -6.68 -2.61
CA GLN A 78 -16.84 -6.67 -1.20
C GLN A 78 -15.62 -7.54 -0.88
N SER A 79 -14.95 -8.12 -1.87
CA SER A 79 -13.82 -9.03 -1.65
C SER A 79 -12.70 -8.43 -0.78
N TRP A 80 -12.46 -7.12 -0.88
CA TRP A 80 -11.50 -6.37 -0.07
C TRP A 80 -11.83 -6.35 1.43
N LYS A 81 -13.09 -6.62 1.82
CA LYS A 81 -13.50 -6.69 3.24
C LYS A 81 -13.07 -7.97 3.93
N ARG A 82 -12.59 -8.96 3.17
CA ARG A 82 -12.20 -10.26 3.73
C ARG A 82 -11.04 -10.16 4.72
N TYR A 83 -10.03 -9.33 4.43
CA TYR A 83 -8.86 -9.18 5.27
C TYR A 83 -8.90 -7.84 6.01
N LEU A 84 -8.56 -7.85 7.31
CA LEU A 84 -8.54 -6.65 8.13
C LEU A 84 -7.53 -5.63 7.60
N THR A 85 -6.38 -6.08 7.11
CA THR A 85 -5.35 -5.26 6.46
C THR A 85 -5.93 -4.42 5.31
N GLU A 86 -6.71 -5.06 4.42
CA GLU A 86 -7.33 -4.35 3.28
C GLU A 86 -8.44 -3.39 3.75
N ARG A 87 -9.22 -3.78 4.79
CA ARG A 87 -10.20 -2.87 5.40
C ARG A 87 -9.53 -1.62 5.96
N LYS A 88 -8.42 -1.78 6.69
CA LYS A 88 -7.65 -0.65 7.25
C LYS A 88 -7.09 0.28 6.16
N TYR A 89 -6.60 -0.25 5.04
CA TYR A 89 -6.19 0.58 3.90
C TYR A 89 -7.33 1.50 3.44
N VAL A 90 -8.52 0.93 3.27
CA VAL A 90 -9.70 1.67 2.81
C VAL A 90 -10.16 2.68 3.87
N GLU A 91 -10.19 2.30 5.14
CA GLU A 91 -10.55 3.17 6.27
C GLU A 91 -9.60 4.37 6.37
N GLY A 92 -8.29 4.13 6.30
CA GLY A 92 -7.27 5.18 6.31
C GLY A 92 -7.41 6.14 5.11
N ALA A 93 -7.66 5.58 3.92
CA ALA A 93 -7.91 6.38 2.73
C ALA A 93 -9.16 7.25 2.86
N HIS A 94 -10.27 6.70 3.37
CA HIS A 94 -11.50 7.47 3.62
C HIS A 94 -11.29 8.58 4.66
N ALA A 95 -10.63 8.28 5.77
CA ALA A 95 -10.36 9.25 6.82
C ALA A 95 -9.52 10.43 6.29
N ARG A 96 -8.42 10.13 5.60
CA ARG A 96 -7.53 11.15 5.03
C ARG A 96 -8.19 11.96 3.91
N ALA A 97 -8.96 11.32 3.03
CA ALA A 97 -9.70 12.01 1.99
C ALA A 97 -10.69 13.02 2.58
N LYS A 98 -11.39 12.64 3.66
CA LYS A 98 -12.32 13.53 4.38
C LYS A 98 -11.61 14.76 4.95
N GLU A 99 -10.38 14.63 5.47
CA GLU A 99 -9.58 15.76 5.97
C GLU A 99 -9.26 16.76 4.85
N TYR A 100 -9.07 16.29 3.61
CA TYR A 100 -8.88 17.14 2.43
C TYR A 100 -10.19 17.63 1.79
N GLY A 101 -11.35 17.28 2.35
CA GLY A 101 -12.66 17.67 1.80
C GLY A 101 -13.12 16.81 0.61
N TYR A 102 -12.50 15.66 0.39
CA TYR A 102 -12.92 14.67 -0.58
C TYR A 102 -13.81 13.61 0.06
N TYR A 103 -14.69 12.99 -0.74
CA TYR A 103 -15.23 11.68 -0.43
C TYR A 103 -14.62 10.63 -1.36
N VAL A 104 -14.65 9.37 -0.95
CA VAL A 104 -14.12 8.24 -1.74
C VAL A 104 -15.29 7.40 -2.20
N GLU A 105 -15.40 7.15 -3.50
CA GLU A 105 -16.39 6.25 -4.08
C GLU A 105 -15.67 5.00 -4.60
N GLN A 106 -16.22 3.84 -4.24
CA GLN A 106 -15.69 2.56 -4.67
C GLN A 106 -16.20 2.17 -6.05
N PHE A 107 -15.28 1.70 -6.89
CA PHE A 107 -15.57 1.12 -8.21
C PHE A 107 -14.97 -0.29 -8.29
N TRP A 108 -15.81 -1.26 -8.61
CA TRP A 108 -15.38 -2.65 -8.71
C TRP A 108 -14.94 -2.98 -10.14
N MET A 109 -13.63 -3.24 -10.34
CA MET A 109 -13.04 -3.48 -11.66
C MET A 109 -13.52 -4.76 -12.35
N ASN A 110 -13.99 -5.73 -11.57
CA ASN A 110 -14.44 -7.05 -12.07
C ASN A 110 -15.98 -7.15 -12.18
N GLU A 111 -16.69 -6.01 -12.19
CA GLU A 111 -18.14 -5.99 -12.38
C GLU A 111 -18.53 -6.70 -13.69
N PRO A 112 -19.49 -7.65 -13.64
CA PRO A 112 -19.92 -8.37 -14.85
C PRO A 112 -20.38 -7.41 -15.96
N GLY A 113 -19.86 -7.60 -17.18
CA GLY A 113 -20.16 -6.74 -18.33
C GLY A 113 -19.46 -5.37 -18.34
N MET A 114 -18.62 -5.05 -17.32
CA MET A 114 -17.82 -3.84 -17.26
C MET A 114 -16.43 -4.09 -17.85
N THR A 115 -15.99 -3.19 -18.74
CA THR A 115 -14.58 -3.13 -19.17
C THR A 115 -13.88 -2.01 -18.47
N LEU A 116 -12.55 -2.10 -18.27
CA LEU A 116 -11.78 -1.03 -17.61
C LEU A 116 -11.83 0.29 -18.40
N SER A 117 -11.90 0.23 -19.74
CA SER A 117 -12.09 1.41 -20.58
C SER A 117 -13.45 2.11 -20.30
N ARG A 118 -14.53 1.31 -20.23
CA ARG A 118 -15.86 1.85 -19.88
C ARG A 118 -15.88 2.41 -18.46
N LEU A 119 -15.25 1.72 -17.51
CA LEU A 119 -15.12 2.19 -16.13
C LEU A 119 -14.38 3.53 -16.06
N GLY A 120 -13.25 3.66 -16.77
CA GLY A 120 -12.52 4.91 -16.87
C GLY A 120 -13.38 6.07 -17.42
N ASN A 121 -14.16 5.81 -18.49
CA ASN A 121 -15.09 6.80 -19.03
C ASN A 121 -16.18 7.23 -18.03
N ILE A 122 -16.71 6.28 -17.24
CA ILE A 122 -17.69 6.57 -16.19
C ILE A 122 -17.06 7.46 -15.10
N ILE A 123 -15.88 7.12 -14.62
CA ILE A 123 -15.15 7.91 -13.61
C ILE A 123 -14.89 9.32 -14.14
N TRP A 124 -14.38 9.44 -15.36
CA TRP A 124 -14.08 10.72 -15.99
C TRP A 124 -15.32 11.59 -16.20
N SER A 125 -16.42 11.00 -16.70
CA SER A 125 -17.70 11.73 -16.92
C SER A 125 -18.31 12.27 -15.64
N ARG A 126 -17.98 11.68 -14.47
CA ARG A 126 -18.38 12.19 -13.15
C ARG A 126 -17.47 13.28 -12.60
N GLY A 127 -16.48 13.75 -13.39
CA GLY A 127 -15.52 14.77 -12.98
C GLY A 127 -14.50 14.30 -11.93
N ILE A 128 -14.30 13.00 -11.80
CA ILE A 128 -13.33 12.42 -10.87
C ILE A 128 -11.95 12.42 -11.53
N GLU A 129 -11.00 13.16 -10.95
CA GLU A 129 -9.64 13.31 -11.48
C GLU A 129 -8.62 12.41 -10.78
N GLY A 130 -8.94 11.89 -9.59
CA GLY A 130 -8.04 11.11 -8.76
C GLY A 130 -8.48 9.66 -8.60
N VAL A 131 -7.57 8.72 -8.81
CA VAL A 131 -7.81 7.28 -8.75
C VAL A 131 -6.84 6.62 -7.77
N ILE A 132 -7.38 5.88 -6.80
CA ILE A 132 -6.63 4.99 -5.91
C ILE A 132 -6.89 3.56 -6.36
N ILE A 133 -5.84 2.77 -6.56
CA ILE A 133 -5.96 1.35 -6.86
C ILE A 133 -5.67 0.58 -5.58
N ALA A 134 -6.68 -0.10 -5.05
CA ALA A 134 -6.52 -1.00 -3.91
C ALA A 134 -5.72 -2.26 -4.31
N PRO A 135 -5.15 -3.02 -3.36
CA PRO A 135 -4.42 -4.22 -3.66
C PRO A 135 -5.20 -5.17 -4.57
N LEU A 136 -4.58 -5.62 -5.68
CA LEU A 136 -5.21 -6.56 -6.57
C LEU A 136 -5.31 -7.92 -5.91
N GLN A 137 -6.53 -8.45 -5.83
CA GLN A 137 -6.76 -9.78 -5.29
C GLN A 137 -6.42 -10.84 -6.33
N SER A 138 -5.45 -11.71 -6.03
CA SER A 138 -5.18 -12.87 -6.84
C SER A 138 -6.26 -13.94 -6.61
N LYS A 139 -6.82 -14.51 -7.67
CA LYS A 139 -7.49 -15.81 -7.53
C LYS A 139 -6.41 -16.84 -7.17
N LEU A 140 -6.63 -17.66 -6.16
CA LEU A 140 -5.75 -18.73 -5.69
C LEU A 140 -5.43 -19.79 -6.78
N SER A 141 -6.00 -19.70 -7.98
CA SER A 141 -5.74 -20.61 -9.08
C SER A 141 -5.79 -19.88 -10.42
N GLY A 142 -4.62 -19.60 -10.98
CA GLY A 142 -4.46 -19.10 -12.34
C GLY A 142 -3.75 -17.75 -12.43
N LYS A 143 -3.10 -17.48 -13.55
CA LYS A 143 -2.46 -16.21 -13.88
C LYS A 143 -3.50 -15.10 -13.87
N VAL A 144 -3.61 -14.35 -12.80
CA VAL A 144 -4.36 -13.11 -12.76
C VAL A 144 -3.52 -12.04 -13.43
N SER A 145 -4.08 -11.37 -14.42
CA SER A 145 -3.44 -10.20 -14.99
C SER A 145 -3.31 -9.14 -13.88
N ARG A 146 -2.08 -8.83 -13.51
CA ARG A 146 -1.74 -7.74 -12.58
C ARG A 146 -1.62 -6.40 -13.32
N SER A 147 -2.24 -6.32 -14.50
CA SER A 147 -2.26 -5.12 -15.34
C SER A 147 -3.61 -4.42 -15.23
N VAL A 148 -3.58 -3.12 -14.97
CA VAL A 148 -4.76 -2.25 -14.92
C VAL A 148 -4.74 -1.35 -16.16
N ARG A 149 -5.63 -1.62 -17.12
CA ARG A 149 -5.69 -0.92 -18.40
C ARG A 149 -6.77 0.16 -18.41
N LEU A 150 -6.45 1.29 -17.75
CA LEU A 150 -7.21 2.54 -17.82
C LEU A 150 -6.49 3.54 -18.74
N ASP A 151 -7.21 4.52 -19.25
CA ASP A 151 -6.56 5.69 -19.85
C ASP A 151 -6.06 6.63 -18.74
N PHE A 152 -4.86 6.36 -18.24
CA PHE A 152 -4.26 7.13 -17.16
C PHE A 152 -3.98 8.60 -17.52
N ASN A 153 -3.97 8.97 -18.82
CA ASN A 153 -3.83 10.38 -19.21
C ASN A 153 -4.96 11.27 -18.66
N LEU A 154 -6.08 10.66 -18.32
CA LEU A 154 -7.21 11.35 -17.72
C LEU A 154 -7.06 11.58 -16.20
N PHE A 155 -6.22 10.79 -15.52
CA PHE A 155 -6.23 10.69 -14.06
C PHE A 155 -4.86 10.96 -13.42
N SER A 156 -4.87 11.52 -12.22
CA SER A 156 -3.82 11.30 -11.24
C SER A 156 -4.09 9.94 -10.59
N ALA A 157 -3.08 9.07 -10.49
CA ALA A 157 -3.28 7.72 -9.98
C ALA A 157 -2.20 7.32 -8.98
N VAL A 158 -2.61 6.59 -7.93
CA VAL A 158 -1.73 6.01 -6.91
C VAL A 158 -2.20 4.59 -6.60
N GLU A 159 -1.28 3.66 -6.42
CA GLU A 159 -1.55 2.29 -5.95
C GLU A 159 -1.29 2.19 -4.45
N ILE A 160 -2.15 1.48 -3.73
CA ILE A 160 -1.87 0.94 -2.39
C ILE A 160 -1.26 -0.45 -2.57
N SER A 161 -0.09 -0.71 -1.92
CA SER A 161 0.66 -1.96 -2.06
C SER A 161 1.48 -2.04 -3.38
N GLU A 162 1.96 -3.23 -3.74
CA GLU A 162 2.83 -3.49 -4.89
C GLU A 162 2.25 -4.61 -5.78
N THR A 163 0.93 -4.64 -5.92
CA THR A 163 0.26 -5.74 -6.61
C THR A 163 0.06 -5.50 -8.10
N VAL A 164 0.12 -4.24 -8.55
CA VAL A 164 0.02 -3.88 -9.97
C VAL A 164 1.41 -4.01 -10.62
N GLU A 165 1.52 -4.85 -11.65
CA GLU A 165 2.75 -4.99 -12.44
C GLU A 165 2.85 -3.94 -13.55
N TRP A 166 1.70 -3.55 -14.10
CA TRP A 166 1.59 -2.51 -15.13
C TRP A 166 0.27 -1.75 -14.98
N PRO A 167 0.29 -0.42 -15.06
CA PRO A 167 1.44 0.47 -15.22
C PRO A 167 2.25 0.64 -13.92
N ASP A 168 3.48 1.17 -14.04
CA ASP A 168 4.28 1.55 -12.88
C ASP A 168 3.79 2.91 -12.37
N LEU A 169 2.98 2.89 -11.31
CA LEU A 169 2.36 4.05 -10.69
C LEU A 169 3.12 4.46 -9.42
N ASN A 170 2.86 5.68 -8.96
CA ASN A 170 3.21 6.06 -7.60
C ASN A 170 2.51 5.13 -6.60
N ARG A 171 3.20 4.74 -5.51
CA ARG A 171 2.72 3.73 -4.57
C ARG A 171 2.89 4.17 -3.12
N ALA A 172 1.88 3.92 -2.32
CA ALA A 172 1.98 3.88 -0.87
C ALA A 172 2.04 2.40 -0.44
N VAL A 173 3.09 2.02 0.28
CA VAL A 173 3.37 0.62 0.61
C VAL A 173 3.79 0.47 2.06
N HIS A 174 3.61 -0.72 2.60
CA HIS A 174 4.24 -1.08 3.87
C HIS A 174 5.72 -1.46 3.64
N ASP A 175 6.62 -1.05 4.54
CA ASP A 175 8.03 -1.46 4.49
C ASP A 175 8.20 -2.90 4.96
N GLN A 176 8.05 -3.81 4.01
CA GLN A 176 8.13 -5.25 4.24
C GLN A 176 9.54 -5.71 4.64
N TYR A 177 10.57 -5.03 4.11
CA TYR A 177 11.96 -5.39 4.38
C TYR A 177 12.35 -5.08 5.83
N THR A 178 12.15 -3.85 6.27
CA THR A 178 12.47 -3.40 7.63
C THR A 178 11.61 -4.15 8.66
N SER A 179 10.36 -4.48 8.31
CA SER A 179 9.46 -5.24 9.18
C SER A 179 9.94 -6.67 9.42
N MET A 180 10.51 -7.33 8.42
CA MET A 180 11.16 -8.64 8.64
C MET A 180 12.34 -8.52 9.59
N LEU A 181 13.21 -7.50 9.41
CA LEU A 181 14.34 -7.27 10.32
C LEU A 181 13.85 -7.03 11.76
N LYS A 182 12.83 -6.18 11.92
CA LYS A 182 12.21 -5.90 13.22
C LYS A 182 11.66 -7.16 13.89
N ALA A 183 10.96 -8.02 13.14
CA ALA A 183 10.44 -9.29 13.67
C ALA A 183 11.56 -10.23 14.15
N LEU A 184 12.67 -10.28 13.43
CA LEU A 184 13.86 -11.07 13.82
C LEU A 184 14.53 -10.50 15.06
N ASP A 185 14.67 -9.18 15.15
CA ASP A 185 15.26 -8.50 16.32
C ASP A 185 14.40 -8.72 17.57
N GLU A 186 13.08 -8.58 17.48
CA GLU A 186 12.16 -8.80 18.61
C GLU A 186 12.18 -10.23 19.09
N LEU A 187 12.14 -11.22 18.19
CA LEU A 187 12.26 -12.62 18.57
C LEU A 187 13.63 -12.91 19.22
N SER A 188 14.70 -12.32 18.73
CA SER A 188 16.02 -12.43 19.33
C SER A 188 16.07 -11.82 20.74
N ALA A 189 15.44 -10.65 20.95
CA ALA A 189 15.32 -9.99 22.26
C ALA A 189 14.49 -10.84 23.25
N LEU A 190 13.54 -11.64 22.75
CA LEU A 190 12.79 -12.63 23.50
C LEU A 190 13.56 -13.93 23.76
N ASN A 191 14.85 -14.01 23.38
CA ASN A 191 15.76 -15.13 23.54
C ASN A 191 15.46 -16.37 22.68
N TYR A 192 14.71 -16.23 21.56
CA TYR A 192 14.63 -17.29 20.56
C TYR A 192 15.99 -17.46 19.85
N LYS A 193 16.43 -18.69 19.66
CA LYS A 193 17.78 -19.02 19.17
C LYS A 193 17.78 -19.45 17.71
N THR A 194 16.76 -20.17 17.30
CA THR A 194 16.64 -20.73 15.94
C THR A 194 15.31 -20.30 15.35
N ILE A 195 15.33 -19.23 14.54
CA ILE A 195 14.13 -18.61 14.01
C ILE A 195 13.96 -19.05 12.55
N GLY A 196 12.87 -19.73 12.24
CA GLY A 196 12.54 -20.21 10.91
C GLY A 196 11.56 -19.29 10.16
N LEU A 197 11.74 -19.17 8.85
CA LEU A 197 10.80 -18.48 7.96
C LEU A 197 10.02 -19.50 7.14
N VAL A 198 8.68 -19.39 7.12
CA VAL A 198 7.77 -20.23 6.34
C VAL A 198 6.81 -19.35 5.55
N LEU A 199 6.88 -19.42 4.22
CA LEU A 199 6.05 -18.59 3.33
C LEU A 199 5.44 -19.42 2.20
N GLU A 200 4.30 -18.98 1.72
CA GLU A 200 3.81 -19.34 0.40
C GLU A 200 4.48 -18.45 -0.65
N GLU A 201 5.02 -19.07 -1.71
CA GLU A 201 5.78 -18.37 -2.76
C GLU A 201 5.00 -17.20 -3.38
N ALA A 202 3.71 -17.44 -3.64
CA ALA A 202 2.85 -16.42 -4.23
C ALA A 202 2.72 -15.16 -3.36
N LEU A 203 2.76 -15.30 -2.03
CA LEU A 203 2.67 -14.17 -1.10
C LEU A 203 3.99 -13.39 -1.02
N ASP A 204 5.13 -14.08 -1.02
CA ASP A 204 6.45 -13.41 -1.05
C ASP A 204 6.67 -12.67 -2.37
N LEU A 205 6.24 -13.25 -3.50
CA LEU A 205 6.28 -12.58 -4.81
C LEU A 205 5.39 -11.33 -4.89
N ARG A 206 4.27 -11.26 -4.14
CA ARG A 206 3.42 -10.06 -4.08
C ARG A 206 4.12 -8.85 -3.50
N VAL A 207 5.14 -9.07 -2.67
CA VAL A 207 5.98 -8.05 -2.05
C VAL A 207 7.39 -8.04 -2.63
N ASN A 208 7.54 -8.51 -3.87
CA ASN A 208 8.81 -8.57 -4.61
C ASN A 208 9.93 -9.31 -3.88
N GLY A 209 9.62 -10.36 -3.11
CA GLY A 209 10.59 -11.16 -2.37
C GLY A 209 11.26 -10.43 -1.20
N LYS A 210 10.73 -9.30 -0.76
CA LYS A 210 11.34 -8.46 0.29
C LYS A 210 11.50 -9.20 1.61
N TRP A 211 10.54 -10.05 1.98
CA TRP A 211 10.65 -10.86 3.21
C TRP A 211 11.79 -11.85 3.14
N THR A 212 11.84 -12.64 2.08
CA THR A 212 12.93 -13.60 1.85
C THR A 212 14.28 -12.91 1.75
N ALA A 213 14.38 -11.78 1.04
CA ALA A 213 15.62 -11.02 0.90
C ALA A 213 16.14 -10.50 2.26
N ALA A 214 15.27 -9.92 3.09
CA ALA A 214 15.63 -9.45 4.42
C ALA A 214 16.08 -10.61 5.34
N TYR A 215 15.34 -11.72 5.33
CA TYR A 215 15.69 -12.92 6.09
C TYR A 215 17.06 -13.50 5.68
N LEU A 216 17.32 -13.63 4.38
CA LEU A 216 18.59 -14.17 3.88
C LEU A 216 19.77 -13.24 4.19
N ARG A 217 19.59 -11.91 4.12
CA ARG A 217 20.60 -10.95 4.56
C ARG A 217 20.94 -11.17 6.04
N TYR A 218 19.92 -11.26 6.89
CA TYR A 218 20.09 -11.49 8.33
C TYR A 218 20.78 -12.82 8.62
N ARG A 219 20.39 -13.88 7.88
CA ARG A 219 21.01 -15.20 7.94
C ARG A 219 22.50 -15.16 7.61
N ASN A 220 22.93 -14.39 6.62
CA ASN A 220 24.34 -14.22 6.29
C ASN A 220 25.12 -13.53 7.41
N GLN A 221 24.48 -12.65 8.15
CA GLN A 221 25.10 -11.92 9.27
C GLN A 221 25.13 -12.74 10.57
N TRP A 222 24.05 -13.47 10.89
CA TRP A 222 23.86 -14.18 12.16
C TRP A 222 24.18 -15.67 12.10
N GLY A 223 24.34 -16.20 10.92
CA GLY A 223 24.74 -17.59 10.67
C GLY A 223 23.57 -18.58 10.46
N ALA A 224 23.87 -19.63 9.72
CA ALA A 224 22.90 -20.63 9.31
C ALA A 224 22.32 -21.47 10.46
N LYS A 225 23.01 -21.54 11.60
CA LYS A 225 22.51 -22.26 12.80
C LYS A 225 21.34 -21.51 13.45
N ARG A 226 21.36 -20.16 13.45
CA ARG A 226 20.28 -19.33 14.02
C ARG A 226 19.10 -19.16 13.07
N LEU A 227 19.37 -19.13 11.78
CA LEU A 227 18.38 -18.91 10.74
C LEU A 227 18.53 -20.02 9.70
N PRO A 228 17.74 -21.09 9.79
CA PRO A 228 17.74 -22.17 8.79
C PRO A 228 17.35 -21.64 7.40
N PRO A 229 17.58 -22.39 6.31
CA PRO A 229 17.04 -22.00 5.01
C PRO A 229 15.52 -21.77 5.09
N PRO A 230 15.00 -20.69 4.50
CA PRO A 230 13.56 -20.44 4.53
C PRO A 230 12.81 -21.57 3.81
N LEU A 231 11.65 -21.92 4.34
CA LEU A 231 10.73 -22.85 3.68
C LEU A 231 9.76 -22.06 2.82
N ILE A 232 10.06 -21.96 1.53
CA ILE A 232 9.18 -21.35 0.54
C ILE A 232 8.40 -22.43 -0.17
N LEU A 233 7.08 -22.38 -0.10
CA LEU A 233 6.19 -23.42 -0.62
C LEU A 233 5.34 -22.85 -1.77
N PRO A 234 5.31 -23.46 -2.95
CA PRO A 234 4.39 -23.07 -4.01
C PRO A 234 2.92 -23.28 -3.61
N PHE A 235 2.67 -24.26 -2.72
CA PHE A 235 1.39 -24.52 -2.08
C PHE A 235 1.59 -25.01 -0.65
N PRO A 236 0.70 -24.68 0.31
CA PRO A 236 0.78 -25.16 1.69
C PRO A 236 0.77 -26.68 1.79
N LYS A 237 1.89 -27.30 2.23
CA LYS A 237 2.04 -28.76 2.36
C LYS A 237 2.60 -29.13 3.71
N GLN A 238 1.77 -29.69 4.60
CA GLN A 238 2.18 -30.15 5.93
C GLN A 238 3.37 -31.12 5.93
N PRO A 239 3.46 -32.14 5.04
CA PRO A 239 4.62 -33.06 5.04
C PRO A 239 5.95 -32.37 4.74
N ALA A 240 5.95 -31.32 3.88
CA ALA A 240 7.15 -30.55 3.59
C ALA A 240 7.58 -29.74 4.82
N PHE A 241 6.62 -29.08 5.49
CA PHE A 241 6.87 -28.40 6.75
C PHE A 241 7.42 -29.35 7.81
N ASN A 242 6.82 -30.53 7.99
CA ASN A 242 7.25 -31.49 9.01
C ASN A 242 8.70 -31.91 8.80
N ARG A 243 9.10 -32.30 7.58
CA ARG A 243 10.49 -32.67 7.27
C ARG A 243 11.48 -31.54 7.55
N TRP A 244 11.14 -30.35 7.13
CA TRP A 244 11.96 -29.14 7.36
C TRP A 244 12.07 -28.83 8.86
N PHE A 245 10.94 -28.86 9.58
CA PHE A 245 10.88 -28.60 11.02
C PHE A 245 11.70 -29.64 11.83
N ASP A 246 11.58 -30.93 11.50
CA ASP A 246 12.32 -32.01 12.19
C ASP A 246 13.85 -31.92 11.97
N HIS A 247 14.25 -31.46 10.79
CA HIS A 247 15.66 -31.29 10.46
C HIS A 247 16.29 -30.06 11.16
N TYR A 248 15.61 -28.91 11.14
CA TYR A 248 16.18 -27.65 11.65
C TYR A 248 15.78 -27.33 13.09
N ARG A 249 14.69 -27.87 13.58
CA ARG A 249 14.16 -27.70 14.94
C ARG A 249 14.12 -26.24 15.39
N PRO A 250 13.48 -25.33 14.65
CA PRO A 250 13.36 -23.94 15.05
C PRO A 250 12.56 -23.80 16.34
N ASP A 251 12.95 -22.88 17.21
CA ASP A 251 12.23 -22.53 18.44
C ASP A 251 11.28 -21.36 18.25
N ALA A 252 11.31 -20.70 17.08
CA ALA A 252 10.29 -19.77 16.62
C ALA A 252 10.07 -19.86 15.11
N ILE A 253 8.85 -19.58 14.66
CA ILE A 253 8.47 -19.49 13.24
C ILE A 253 7.94 -18.10 12.94
N ILE A 254 8.42 -17.53 11.84
CA ILE A 254 7.84 -16.34 11.21
C ILE A 254 7.08 -16.79 9.95
N SER A 255 5.88 -16.27 9.75
CA SER A 255 5.12 -16.45 8.50
C SER A 255 4.16 -15.27 8.27
N VAL A 256 3.42 -15.32 7.18
CA VAL A 256 2.27 -14.46 6.91
C VAL A 256 1.00 -15.31 6.80
N ASP A 257 -0.18 -14.72 6.90
CA ASP A 257 -1.49 -15.40 6.78
C ASP A 257 -1.65 -16.63 7.67
N ARG A 258 -1.02 -16.61 8.85
CA ARG A 258 -1.05 -17.70 9.85
C ARG A 258 -0.61 -19.07 9.31
N LEU A 259 0.06 -19.14 8.15
CA LEU A 259 0.48 -20.41 7.54
C LEU A 259 1.34 -21.25 8.49
N GLY A 260 2.41 -20.66 9.04
CA GLY A 260 3.29 -21.31 10.00
C GLY A 260 2.55 -21.76 11.26
N LEU A 261 1.65 -20.91 11.78
CA LEU A 261 0.83 -21.21 12.95
C LEU A 261 -0.07 -22.43 12.71
N ARG A 262 -0.78 -22.48 11.58
CA ARG A 262 -1.62 -23.64 11.21
C ARG A 262 -0.81 -24.92 11.10
N PHE A 263 0.42 -24.87 10.59
CA PHE A 263 1.30 -26.05 10.54
C PHE A 263 1.74 -26.52 11.94
N LEU A 264 2.09 -25.61 12.85
CA LEU A 264 2.47 -25.91 14.22
C LEU A 264 1.30 -26.54 14.98
N ILE A 265 0.09 -25.99 14.87
CA ILE A 265 -1.13 -26.52 15.50
C ILE A 265 -1.45 -27.93 14.99
N LYS A 266 -1.41 -28.15 13.66
CA LYS A 266 -1.64 -29.48 13.07
C LYS A 266 -0.62 -30.53 13.53
N ARG A 267 0.57 -30.08 13.95
CA ARG A 267 1.61 -30.92 14.51
C ARG A 267 1.40 -31.20 16.01
N GLY A 268 0.45 -30.54 16.66
CA GLY A 268 0.16 -30.68 18.09
C GLY A 268 1.18 -29.99 19.00
N LEU A 269 1.94 -29.01 18.49
CA LEU A 269 2.93 -28.27 19.27
C LEU A 269 2.28 -27.21 20.14
N ASN A 270 2.78 -27.04 21.36
CA ASN A 270 2.32 -25.99 22.28
C ASN A 270 2.96 -24.64 21.90
N ILE A 271 2.12 -23.62 21.65
CA ILE A 271 2.51 -22.26 21.29
C ILE A 271 2.05 -21.32 22.42
N PRO A 272 2.95 -20.57 23.03
CA PRO A 272 4.38 -20.37 22.77
C PRO A 272 5.31 -21.32 23.56
N GLY A 273 4.78 -22.29 24.29
CA GLY A 273 5.55 -23.13 25.23
C GLY A 273 6.75 -23.82 24.58
N GLU A 274 6.50 -24.62 23.54
CA GLU A 274 7.55 -25.33 22.79
C GLU A 274 8.14 -24.44 21.68
N VAL A 275 7.29 -23.84 20.85
CA VAL A 275 7.67 -23.03 19.69
C VAL A 275 6.93 -21.69 19.70
N GLY A 276 7.68 -20.59 19.55
CA GLY A 276 7.10 -19.26 19.34
C GLY A 276 6.58 -19.07 17.91
N TYR A 277 5.61 -18.20 17.76
CA TYR A 277 5.10 -17.81 16.44
C TYR A 277 5.02 -16.30 16.31
N ALA A 278 5.48 -15.74 15.19
CA ALA A 278 5.33 -14.35 14.83
C ALA A 278 4.76 -14.19 13.42
N SER A 279 3.81 -13.25 13.25
CA SER A 279 3.24 -12.92 11.97
C SER A 279 3.88 -11.68 11.36
N LEU A 280 4.10 -11.68 10.04
CA LEU A 280 4.50 -10.48 9.29
C LEU A 280 3.33 -9.54 8.98
N ASP A 281 2.11 -9.99 9.27
CA ASP A 281 0.88 -9.21 9.24
C ASP A 281 -0.05 -9.73 10.34
N VAL A 282 -0.13 -9.00 11.44
CA VAL A 282 -0.98 -9.40 12.56
C VAL A 282 -2.48 -9.22 12.28
N ASP A 283 -2.82 -8.43 11.27
CA ASP A 283 -4.19 -8.15 10.86
C ASP A 283 -4.67 -9.07 9.71
N GLY A 284 -3.77 -9.83 9.07
CA GLY A 284 -4.10 -10.65 7.90
C GLY A 284 -5.27 -11.61 8.12
N ASP A 285 -5.06 -12.68 8.90
CA ASP A 285 -6.08 -13.69 9.29
C ASP A 285 -6.49 -13.52 10.76
N ALA A 286 -6.77 -12.29 11.20
CA ALA A 286 -7.00 -11.97 12.62
C ALA A 286 -8.24 -12.66 13.22
N GLU A 287 -9.23 -13.01 12.41
CA GLU A 287 -10.47 -13.66 12.86
C GLU A 287 -10.21 -15.06 13.40
N ASP A 288 -9.30 -15.83 12.78
CA ASP A 288 -8.99 -17.19 13.21
C ASP A 288 -8.11 -17.22 14.48
N TYR A 289 -7.15 -16.28 14.59
CA TYR A 289 -6.17 -16.22 15.68
C TYR A 289 -5.85 -14.76 16.03
N PRO A 290 -6.68 -14.10 16.83
CA PRO A 290 -6.64 -12.64 17.00
C PRO A 290 -5.44 -12.12 17.80
N ASP A 291 -4.82 -12.95 18.65
CA ASP A 291 -3.83 -12.51 19.64
C ASP A 291 -2.44 -13.08 19.35
N VAL A 292 -1.97 -12.97 18.10
CA VAL A 292 -0.61 -13.36 17.72
C VAL A 292 0.35 -12.18 17.82
N SER A 293 1.59 -12.51 18.20
CA SER A 293 2.71 -11.57 18.14
C SER A 293 3.14 -11.35 16.68
N GLY A 294 3.66 -10.18 16.37
CA GLY A 294 4.18 -9.91 15.03
C GLY A 294 4.13 -8.44 14.65
N ILE A 295 4.12 -8.20 13.37
CA ILE A 295 4.15 -6.86 12.77
C ILE A 295 2.72 -6.35 12.53
N ASP A 296 2.38 -5.24 13.16
CA ASP A 296 1.30 -4.36 12.73
C ASP A 296 1.82 -3.53 11.57
N GLN A 297 1.22 -3.69 10.40
CA GLN A 297 1.68 -3.02 9.18
C GLN A 297 1.25 -1.55 9.10
N ASN A 298 0.54 -1.03 10.09
CA ASN A 298 0.01 0.34 10.09
C ASN A 298 -0.77 0.64 8.79
N SER A 299 -1.64 -0.28 8.42
CA SER A 299 -2.29 -0.30 7.11
C SER A 299 -3.21 0.91 6.87
N ASP A 300 -3.81 1.47 7.91
CA ASP A 300 -4.56 2.72 7.86
C ASP A 300 -3.65 3.91 7.49
N ILE A 301 -2.42 3.95 8.00
CA ILE A 301 -1.44 4.98 7.64
C ILE A 301 -1.01 4.83 6.18
N VAL A 302 -0.85 3.60 5.68
CA VAL A 302 -0.55 3.35 4.25
C VAL A 302 -1.69 3.86 3.36
N GLY A 303 -2.95 3.58 3.73
CA GLY A 303 -4.13 4.10 3.03
C GLY A 303 -4.18 5.63 3.03
N ALA A 304 -3.87 6.26 4.16
CA ALA A 304 -3.79 7.71 4.29
C ALA A 304 -2.67 8.30 3.40
N ALA A 305 -1.48 7.69 3.40
CA ALA A 305 -0.34 8.12 2.58
C ALA A 305 -0.65 8.06 1.07
N ALA A 306 -1.43 7.07 0.61
CA ALA A 306 -1.88 7.01 -0.77
C ALA A 306 -2.74 8.24 -1.15
N VAL A 307 -3.62 8.69 -0.25
CA VAL A 307 -4.42 9.91 -0.47
C VAL A 307 -3.54 11.15 -0.46
N ASP A 308 -2.56 11.27 0.45
CA ASP A 308 -1.62 12.39 0.49
C ASP A 308 -0.87 12.52 -0.85
N MET A 309 -0.35 11.42 -1.38
CA MET A 309 0.33 11.37 -2.68
C MET A 309 -0.63 11.75 -3.82
N LEU A 310 -1.85 11.23 -3.81
CA LEU A 310 -2.84 11.49 -4.85
C LEU A 310 -3.29 12.95 -4.87
N VAL A 311 -3.61 13.52 -3.70
CA VAL A 311 -4.01 14.93 -3.58
C VAL A 311 -2.86 15.86 -3.99
N ALA A 312 -1.63 15.53 -3.64
CA ALA A 312 -0.45 16.25 -4.09
C ALA A 312 -0.31 16.22 -5.64
N ALA A 313 -0.53 15.06 -6.27
CA ALA A 313 -0.52 14.91 -7.73
C ALA A 313 -1.64 15.73 -8.39
N ILE A 314 -2.87 15.66 -7.87
CA ILE A 314 -4.02 16.43 -8.35
C ILE A 314 -3.73 17.94 -8.27
N ASN A 315 -3.19 18.42 -7.14
CA ASN A 315 -2.89 19.83 -6.95
C ASN A 315 -1.81 20.34 -7.91
N ARG A 316 -0.83 19.50 -8.27
CA ARG A 316 0.18 19.81 -9.29
C ARG A 316 -0.30 19.62 -10.72
N GLY A 317 -1.51 19.09 -10.94
CA GLY A 317 -2.04 18.76 -12.28
C GLY A 317 -1.31 17.58 -12.94
N GLN A 318 -0.65 16.73 -12.17
CA GLN A 318 0.06 15.55 -12.66
C GLN A 318 -0.92 14.44 -13.01
N ARG A 319 -0.97 14.06 -14.27
CA ARG A 319 -1.80 12.96 -14.79
C ARG A 319 -0.92 11.99 -15.58
N GLY A 320 -1.44 10.84 -15.86
CA GLY A 320 -0.76 9.83 -16.64
C GLY A 320 0.12 8.90 -15.81
N ILE A 321 0.83 8.04 -16.54
CA ILE A 321 1.84 7.16 -15.95
C ILE A 321 3.10 8.00 -15.71
N PRO A 322 3.64 8.05 -14.48
CA PRO A 322 4.83 8.85 -14.20
C PRO A 322 6.06 8.27 -14.93
N VAL A 323 6.96 9.14 -15.37
CA VAL A 323 8.25 8.72 -15.95
C VAL A 323 9.09 7.96 -14.91
N HIS A 324 9.02 8.40 -13.66
CA HIS A 324 9.65 7.76 -12.50
C HIS A 324 8.61 7.64 -11.39
N ALA A 325 8.23 6.41 -11.09
CA ALA A 325 7.28 6.13 -10.02
C ALA A 325 7.91 6.39 -8.64
N LEU A 326 7.19 7.11 -7.79
CA LEU A 326 7.57 7.35 -6.40
C LEU A 326 6.97 6.29 -5.49
N ARG A 327 7.69 5.92 -4.43
CA ARG A 327 7.21 5.02 -3.38
C ARG A 327 7.29 5.71 -2.04
N THR A 328 6.17 5.70 -1.30
CA THR A 328 6.13 6.08 0.11
C THR A 328 6.01 4.80 0.92
N GLU A 329 7.01 4.51 1.72
CA GLU A 329 7.05 3.33 2.58
C GLU A 329 6.66 3.71 4.01
N VAL A 330 5.75 2.92 4.62
CA VAL A 330 5.30 3.08 6.00
C VAL A 330 5.88 1.95 6.83
N GLU A 331 6.64 2.29 7.88
CA GLU A 331 7.20 1.30 8.79
C GLU A 331 6.11 0.59 9.61
N GLY A 332 6.34 -0.70 9.86
CA GLY A 332 5.55 -1.48 10.80
C GLY A 332 6.01 -1.31 12.25
N SER A 333 5.13 -1.68 13.16
CA SER A 333 5.42 -1.75 14.59
C SER A 333 5.28 -3.19 15.09
N TRP A 334 6.09 -3.57 16.09
CA TRP A 334 5.91 -4.84 16.77
C TRP A 334 4.70 -4.78 17.70
N ARG A 335 3.83 -5.78 17.60
CA ARG A 335 2.72 -6.02 18.52
C ARG A 335 2.96 -7.32 19.27
N GLN A 336 3.15 -7.22 20.60
CA GLN A 336 3.26 -8.39 21.45
C GLN A 336 1.89 -9.01 21.66
N GLY A 337 1.77 -10.27 21.30
CA GLY A 337 0.59 -11.12 21.54
C GLY A 337 0.97 -12.34 22.39
N LYS A 338 0.09 -13.35 22.42
CA LYS A 338 0.25 -14.58 23.21
C LYS A 338 1.06 -15.67 22.50
N SER A 339 1.40 -15.52 21.24
CA SER A 339 2.11 -16.54 20.46
C SER A 339 3.64 -16.52 20.63
N THR A 340 4.17 -15.55 21.39
CA THR A 340 5.56 -15.49 21.82
C THR A 340 5.68 -15.15 23.30
N VAL A 341 6.73 -15.64 23.94
CA VAL A 341 7.06 -15.39 25.34
C VAL A 341 8.56 -15.24 25.49
N LYS A 342 9.00 -14.45 26.46
CA LYS A 342 10.44 -14.35 26.78
C LYS A 342 10.94 -15.70 27.27
N LYS A 343 11.86 -16.31 26.52
CA LYS A 343 12.53 -17.56 26.92
C LYS A 343 13.57 -17.28 28.02
N PRO A 344 13.77 -18.22 28.97
CA PRO A 344 14.84 -18.10 29.95
C PRO A 344 16.20 -17.97 29.24
N ASN A 345 17.12 -17.26 29.86
CA ASN A 345 18.53 -17.26 29.44
C ASN A 345 19.09 -18.66 29.68
N THR A 346 19.19 -19.48 28.65
CA THR A 346 20.02 -20.69 28.74
C THR A 346 21.48 -20.24 28.81
N VAL A 347 22.05 -20.25 30.01
CA VAL A 347 23.52 -20.17 30.18
C VAL A 347 24.09 -21.38 29.48
N SER A 348 24.72 -21.17 28.29
CA SER A 348 25.49 -22.19 27.55
C SER A 348 26.86 -22.36 28.18
#